data_63a50d4f86b3f32f2684dadbebb7c691
#
_entry.id   63a50d4f86b3f32f2684dadbebb7c691
#
_cell.length_a   1.000
_cell.length_b   1.000
_cell.length_c   1.000
_cell.angle_alpha   90.00
_cell.angle_beta   90.00
_cell.angle_gamma   90.00
#
_symmetry.space_group_name_H-M   'P 1'
#
loop_
_entity.id
_entity.type
_entity.pdbx_description
1 polymer ?
#
loop_
_entity_poly.entity_id
_entity_poly.type
_entity_poly.pdbx_seq_one_letter_code
_entity_poly.pdbx_strand_id
1 'polypeptide(L)'
;MKPKMGIWGXLXKYIEPAYNLIFPRSCHICGAKLDEPDRYVCSSCLSRLPRTXFHXMXMNPMEQRFAGKFPFVNATGYFFYGGESSTATLIXDLKYHHFKGLAHHLGEEVAKELLPTSFFXDVDAIIPIPMHWLKKARXGYNQTEXIAQGISDILSIPVLSNLKAGKPHKTQTKLTAQQRLTXLAGTFTVHNPDELTXRHXLLLDDVCTTGATMTTAAETLLAAAPTLRITLLTLAVTS
;
A
#
# COMPACT_ATOMS: atom_id res chain seq x y z
N MET A 1 24.66 -17.81 -18.08
CA MET A 1 23.82 -18.16 -19.24
C MET A 1 22.59 -17.24 -19.22
N LYS A 2 22.51 -16.26 -20.16
CA LYS A 2 21.35 -15.36 -20.26
C LYS A 2 20.15 -16.15 -20.81
N PRO A 3 18.96 -16.02 -20.24
CA PRO A 3 17.79 -16.69 -20.81
C PRO A 3 17.51 -16.14 -22.20
N LYS A 4 17.31 -17.06 -23.16
CA LYS A 4 16.93 -16.71 -24.52
C LYS A 4 15.55 -16.04 -24.49
N MET A 5 15.51 -14.79 -24.87
CA MET A 5 14.23 -14.08 -25.09
C MET A 5 13.48 -14.82 -26.19
N GLY A 6 12.36 -15.40 -25.86
CA GLY A 6 11.51 -16.09 -26.84
C GLY A 6 10.98 -15.14 -27.91
N ILE A 7 10.48 -15.73 -29.00
CA ILE A 7 9.92 -15.03 -30.18
C ILE A 7 8.88 -13.96 -29.76
N TRP A 8 8.16 -14.20 -28.68
CA TRP A 8 7.17 -13.27 -28.13
C TRP A 8 7.78 -12.00 -27.52
N GLY A 9 8.95 -12.11 -26.99
CA GLY A 9 9.69 -10.95 -26.49
C GLY A 9 10.18 -10.00 -27.60
N UNK A 10 10.27 -10.47 -28.52
CA UNK A 10 10.68 -9.74 -29.59
C UNK A 10 9.59 -9.02 -30.20
N LEU A 11 8.58 -9.76 -30.46
CA LEU A 11 7.40 -9.11 -31.04
C LEU A 11 6.86 -7.94 -30.18
N UNK A 12 6.87 -8.05 -29.09
CA UNK A 12 6.48 -7.13 -28.20
C UNK A 12 7.17 -5.86 -28.34
N LYS A 13 8.45 -5.91 -28.59
CA LYS A 13 9.31 -4.76 -28.79
C LYS A 13 8.94 -3.88 -30.00
N TYR A 14 8.31 -4.47 -30.98
CA TYR A 14 7.87 -3.77 -32.19
C TYR A 14 6.37 -3.44 -32.20
N ILE A 15 5.58 -4.25 -31.54
CA ILE A 15 4.11 -4.05 -31.45
C ILE A 15 3.77 -2.91 -30.49
N GLU A 16 4.48 -2.82 -29.36
CA GLU A 16 4.23 -1.80 -28.34
C GLU A 16 4.42 -0.37 -28.87
N PRO A 17 5.53 -0.05 -29.58
CA PRO A 17 5.65 1.29 -30.17
C PRO A 17 4.59 1.60 -31.21
N ALA A 18 4.24 0.62 -32.06
CA ALA A 18 3.20 0.78 -33.08
C ALA A 18 1.81 0.96 -32.46
N TYR A 19 1.52 0.20 -31.40
CA TYR A 19 0.27 0.33 -30.63
C TYR A 19 0.19 1.70 -29.97
N ASN A 20 1.28 2.19 -29.35
CA ASN A 20 1.34 3.48 -28.69
C ASN A 20 1.24 4.64 -29.67
N LEU A 21 1.60 4.45 -30.94
CA LEU A 21 1.41 5.45 -31.98
C LEU A 21 -0.08 5.63 -32.33
N ILE A 22 -0.84 4.54 -32.31
CA ILE A 22 -2.27 4.54 -32.62
C ILE A 22 -3.11 4.86 -31.37
N PHE A 23 -2.67 4.34 -30.20
CA PHE A 23 -3.33 4.52 -28.91
C PHE A 23 -2.33 5.09 -27.90
N PRO A 24 -2.03 6.40 -27.98
CA PRO A 24 -1.04 7.00 -27.09
C PRO A 24 -1.47 6.88 -25.61
N ARG A 25 -0.50 6.58 -24.75
CA ARG A 25 -0.74 6.55 -23.31
C ARG A 25 -1.15 7.93 -22.84
N SER A 26 -2.18 7.99 -22.01
CA SER A 26 -2.70 9.27 -21.49
C SER A 26 -2.62 9.26 -19.96
N CYS A 27 -2.45 10.45 -19.41
CA CYS A 27 -2.43 10.67 -17.96
C CYS A 27 -3.79 10.27 -17.36
N HIS A 28 -3.73 9.47 -16.31
CA HIS A 28 -4.91 8.94 -15.64
C HIS A 28 -5.73 10.01 -14.91
N ILE A 29 -5.14 11.17 -14.66
CA ILE A 29 -5.81 12.29 -13.96
C ILE A 29 -6.33 13.33 -14.97
N CYS A 30 -5.47 13.85 -15.86
CA CYS A 30 -5.84 14.97 -16.75
C CYS A 30 -6.12 14.56 -18.20
N GLY A 31 -5.81 13.31 -18.56
CA GLY A 31 -6.04 12.81 -19.92
C GLY A 31 -5.00 13.25 -20.97
N ALA A 32 -4.02 14.07 -20.59
CA ALA A 32 -2.97 14.52 -21.50
C ALA A 32 -2.09 13.35 -21.95
N LYS A 33 -1.59 13.43 -23.18
CA LYS A 33 -0.64 12.44 -23.70
C LYS A 33 0.59 12.37 -22.80
N LEU A 34 1.03 11.14 -22.46
CA LEU A 34 2.20 10.90 -21.65
C LEU A 34 3.45 10.82 -22.51
N ASP A 35 4.49 11.55 -22.10
CA ASP A 35 5.81 11.49 -22.70
C ASP A 35 6.72 10.65 -21.81
N GLU A 36 7.76 10.05 -22.40
CA GLU A 36 8.76 9.33 -21.62
C GLU A 36 9.43 10.32 -20.61
N PRO A 37 9.65 9.98 -19.36
CA PRO A 37 9.47 8.64 -18.74
C PRO A 37 8.13 8.40 -18.04
N ASP A 38 7.17 9.33 -18.17
CA ASP A 38 5.87 9.21 -17.50
C ASP A 38 5.12 7.99 -18.05
N ARG A 39 4.53 7.19 -17.16
CA ARG A 39 3.86 5.93 -17.54
C ARG A 39 2.36 5.93 -17.30
N TYR A 40 1.92 6.50 -16.19
CA TYR A 40 0.51 6.42 -15.74
C TYR A 40 -0.08 7.78 -15.43
N VAL A 41 0.72 8.63 -14.82
CA VAL A 41 0.32 9.97 -14.39
C VAL A 41 1.43 10.92 -14.84
N CYS A 42 1.09 12.02 -15.47
CA CYS A 42 2.10 13.01 -15.90
C CYS A 42 2.74 13.67 -14.67
N SER A 43 3.98 14.11 -14.83
CA SER A 43 4.74 14.74 -13.74
C SER A 43 4.01 15.95 -13.15
N SER A 44 3.31 16.73 -13.98
CA SER A 44 2.52 17.87 -13.53
C SER A 44 1.40 17.44 -12.56
N CYS A 45 0.62 16.43 -12.92
CA CYS A 45 -0.46 15.92 -12.05
C CYS A 45 0.10 15.28 -10.78
N LEU A 46 1.17 14.52 -10.92
CA LEU A 46 1.81 13.88 -9.76
C LEU A 46 2.31 14.93 -8.75
N SER A 47 2.93 16.00 -9.24
CA SER A 47 3.45 17.09 -8.38
C SER A 47 2.33 17.86 -7.67
N ARG A 48 1.13 17.87 -8.25
CA ARG A 48 -0.02 18.56 -7.66
C ARG A 48 -0.86 17.72 -6.71
N LEU A 49 -0.59 16.42 -6.57
CA LEU A 49 -1.30 15.60 -5.59
C LEU A 49 -1.04 16.15 -4.17
N PRO A 50 -2.09 16.29 -3.34
CA PRO A 50 -1.96 16.95 -2.03
C PRO A 50 -1.21 16.09 -1.02
N ARG A 51 0.08 16.42 -0.78
CA ARG A 51 0.90 15.73 0.23
C ARG A 51 0.53 16.24 1.62
N THR A 52 0.56 15.34 2.57
CA THR A 52 0.27 15.70 3.96
C THR A 52 1.44 16.37 4.69
N UNK A 53 2.58 15.79 4.39
CA UNK A 53 3.71 16.14 5.00
C UNK A 53 3.76 15.81 6.36
N PHE A 54 2.86 14.89 6.79
CA PHE A 54 2.77 14.45 8.19
C PHE A 54 4.09 13.89 8.71
N HIS A 55 4.84 13.23 7.89
CA HIS A 55 6.15 12.65 8.27
C HIS A 55 7.15 13.67 8.82
N UNK A 56 6.80 14.77 8.72
CA UNK A 56 7.66 15.80 9.13
C UNK A 56 7.24 16.38 10.41
N MET A 57 6.10 15.85 10.88
CA MET A 57 5.46 16.45 12.07
C MET A 57 5.43 15.47 13.25
N UNK A 58 5.84 15.81 14.19
CA UNK A 58 5.87 15.05 15.33
C UNK A 58 4.48 14.89 15.86
N MET A 59 4.04 13.84 16.30
CA MET A 59 2.71 13.47 16.75
C MET A 59 1.66 14.03 15.77
N ASN A 60 1.85 13.64 14.52
CA ASN A 60 1.00 14.10 13.42
C ASN A 60 -0.43 13.53 13.55
N PRO A 61 -1.40 14.06 12.76
CA PRO A 61 -2.79 13.59 12.86
C PRO A 61 -2.99 12.09 12.64
N MET A 62 -2.14 11.44 11.83
CA MET A 62 -2.22 9.98 11.66
C MET A 62 -1.71 9.26 12.91
N GLU A 63 -0.60 9.70 13.46
CA GLU A 63 -0.05 9.13 14.72
C GLU A 63 -1.06 9.25 15.88
N GLN A 64 -1.81 10.33 15.93
CA GLN A 64 -2.83 10.55 16.97
C GLN A 64 -3.94 9.48 16.91
N ARG A 65 -4.21 8.89 15.74
CA ARG A 65 -5.21 7.80 15.61
C ARG A 65 -4.77 6.52 16.30
N PHE A 66 -3.46 6.32 16.47
CA PHE A 66 -2.88 5.09 17.03
C PHE A 66 -2.33 5.27 18.45
N ALA A 67 -2.14 6.52 18.89
CA ALA A 67 -1.57 6.82 20.22
C ALA A 67 -2.38 6.17 21.33
N GLY A 68 -1.68 5.44 22.21
CA GLY A 68 -2.31 4.73 23.33
C GLY A 68 -2.95 3.38 22.99
N LYS A 69 -2.96 3.00 21.70
CA LYS A 69 -3.57 1.73 21.26
C LYS A 69 -2.54 0.61 21.16
N PHE A 70 -1.37 0.91 20.61
CA PHE A 70 -0.23 -0.02 20.50
C PHE A 70 1.05 0.78 20.31
N PRO A 71 2.22 0.22 20.64
CA PRO A 71 3.49 0.90 20.40
C PRO A 71 3.84 0.90 18.91
N PHE A 72 4.27 2.05 18.40
CA PHE A 72 4.75 2.21 17.02
C PHE A 72 5.90 3.22 17.00
N VAL A 73 6.72 3.17 15.95
CA VAL A 73 7.85 4.10 15.80
C VAL A 73 7.36 5.43 15.24
N ASN A 74 6.72 5.41 14.10
CA ASN A 74 6.09 6.58 13.48
C ASN A 74 5.01 6.14 12.48
N ALA A 75 4.22 7.10 11.99
CA ALA A 75 3.14 6.81 11.04
C ALA A 75 2.92 8.01 10.13
N THR A 76 2.62 7.75 8.86
CA THR A 76 2.17 8.78 7.94
C THR A 76 1.23 8.20 6.88
N GLY A 77 0.24 9.01 6.47
CA GLY A 77 -0.43 8.86 5.20
C GLY A 77 0.18 9.89 4.24
N TYR A 78 0.56 9.47 3.06
CA TYR A 78 1.37 10.33 2.20
C TYR A 78 0.56 11.43 1.53
N PHE A 79 -0.58 11.06 0.93
CA PHE A 79 -1.50 12.02 0.29
C PHE A 79 -2.75 12.21 1.12
N PHE A 80 -3.35 13.40 1.07
CA PHE A 80 -4.70 13.60 1.59
C PHE A 80 -5.71 12.89 0.69
N TYR A 81 -6.70 12.25 1.31
CA TYR A 81 -7.78 11.53 0.65
C TYR A 81 -9.11 12.13 1.08
N GLY A 82 -9.94 12.54 0.13
CA GLY A 82 -11.27 13.02 0.47
C GLY A 82 -12.05 13.54 -0.71
N GLY A 83 -13.34 13.37 -0.65
CA GLY A 83 -14.29 13.91 -1.62
C GLY A 83 -14.01 13.51 -3.06
N GLU A 84 -14.16 14.47 -3.97
CA GLU A 84 -13.95 14.30 -5.41
C GLU A 84 -12.52 14.69 -5.83
N SER A 85 -11.54 14.47 -4.95
CA SER A 85 -10.15 14.82 -5.22
C SER A 85 -9.50 13.87 -6.24
N SER A 86 -8.42 14.34 -6.87
CA SER A 86 -7.60 13.52 -7.78
C SER A 86 -7.04 12.29 -7.07
N THR A 87 -6.71 12.44 -5.78
CA THR A 87 -6.24 11.31 -4.95
C THR A 87 -7.33 10.25 -4.80
N ALA A 88 -8.58 10.68 -4.53
CA ALA A 88 -9.70 9.74 -4.38
C ALA A 88 -9.97 9.00 -5.68
N THR A 89 -9.92 9.68 -6.82
CA THR A 89 -10.06 9.07 -8.15
C THR A 89 -8.96 8.02 -8.38
N LEU A 90 -7.72 8.38 -8.10
CA LEU A 90 -6.56 7.50 -8.26
C LEU A 90 -6.71 6.23 -7.41
N ILE A 91 -7.03 6.38 -6.16
CA ILE A 91 -7.22 5.27 -5.22
C ILE A 91 -8.37 4.32 -5.64
N UNK A 92 -9.20 4.88 -6.03
CA UNK A 92 -10.26 4.20 -6.46
C UNK A 92 -9.95 3.33 -7.54
N ASP A 93 -9.27 3.85 -8.50
CA ASP A 93 -8.86 3.14 -9.71
C ASP A 93 -7.87 2.00 -9.42
N LEU A 94 -7.03 2.13 -8.40
CA LEU A 94 -6.10 1.07 -8.01
C LEU A 94 -6.77 -0.27 -7.71
N LYS A 95 -8.05 -0.27 -7.40
CA LYS A 95 -8.82 -1.49 -7.09
C LYS A 95 -9.00 -2.40 -8.31
N TYR A 96 -8.79 -1.86 -9.51
CA TYR A 96 -8.98 -2.62 -10.75
C TYR A 96 -7.67 -3.21 -11.24
N HIS A 97 -7.71 -4.46 -11.66
CA HIS A 97 -6.52 -5.26 -12.02
C HIS A 97 -5.63 -4.60 -13.08
N HIS A 98 -6.22 -3.91 -14.06
CA HIS A 98 -5.45 -3.27 -15.12
C HIS A 98 -4.63 -2.05 -14.65
N PHE A 99 -4.82 -1.59 -13.42
CA PHE A 99 -4.03 -0.52 -12.81
C PHE A 99 -2.93 -1.02 -11.86
N LYS A 100 -2.58 -2.30 -11.93
CA LYS A 100 -1.54 -2.91 -11.11
C LYS A 100 -0.19 -2.19 -11.26
N GLY A 101 0.17 -1.79 -12.49
CA GLY A 101 1.37 -1.01 -12.75
C GLY A 101 1.34 0.37 -12.13
N LEU A 102 0.15 1.01 -12.06
CA LEU A 102 -0.01 2.30 -11.39
C LEU A 102 0.23 2.16 -9.88
N ALA A 103 -0.29 1.11 -9.25
CA ALA A 103 -0.07 0.85 -7.82
C ALA A 103 1.42 0.72 -7.51
N HIS A 104 2.14 -0.06 -8.32
CA HIS A 104 3.59 -0.23 -8.20
C HIS A 104 4.32 1.11 -8.35
N HIS A 105 3.97 1.89 -9.38
CA HIS A 105 4.57 3.20 -9.67
C HIS A 105 4.36 4.19 -8.51
N LEU A 106 3.17 4.24 -7.95
CA LEU A 106 2.88 5.12 -6.80
C LEU A 106 3.71 4.70 -5.57
N GLY A 107 3.87 3.40 -5.36
CA GLY A 107 4.77 2.90 -4.30
C GLY A 107 6.20 3.37 -4.49
N GLU A 108 6.72 3.29 -5.71
CA GLU A 108 8.05 3.79 -6.05
C GLU A 108 8.17 5.30 -5.76
N GLU A 109 7.20 6.09 -6.19
CA GLU A 109 7.22 7.56 -6.05
C GLU A 109 7.20 7.98 -4.58
N VAL A 110 6.33 7.36 -3.76
CA VAL A 110 6.26 7.63 -2.32
C VAL A 110 7.58 7.25 -1.65
N ALA A 111 8.14 6.09 -1.99
CA ALA A 111 9.42 5.66 -1.42
C ALA A 111 10.56 6.63 -1.79
N LYS A 112 10.62 7.07 -3.05
CA LYS A 112 11.64 8.06 -3.50
C LYS A 112 11.53 9.38 -2.73
N GLU A 113 10.32 9.86 -2.48
CA GLU A 113 10.10 11.11 -1.76
C GLU A 113 10.42 10.99 -0.28
N LEU A 114 10.15 9.82 0.35
CA LEU A 114 10.42 9.60 1.78
C LEU A 114 11.84 9.12 2.08
N LEU A 115 12.54 8.53 1.12
CA LEU A 115 13.88 7.95 1.34
C LEU A 115 14.90 8.95 1.86
N PRO A 116 14.95 10.22 1.38
CA PRO A 116 15.90 11.20 1.93
C PRO A 116 15.56 11.66 3.35
N THR A 117 14.40 11.29 3.87
CA THR A 117 13.95 11.65 5.24
C THR A 117 14.33 10.54 6.22
N SER A 118 14.08 10.75 7.51
CA SER A 118 14.29 9.75 8.56
C SER A 118 13.13 8.77 8.71
N PHE A 119 12.11 8.87 7.87
CA PHE A 119 10.86 8.10 8.04
C PHE A 119 11.10 6.59 8.03
N PHE A 120 11.96 6.13 7.14
CA PHE A 120 12.27 4.69 7.00
C PHE A 120 13.46 4.20 7.85
N UNK A 121 13.91 4.87 8.62
CA UNK A 121 15.03 4.59 9.42
C UNK A 121 14.91 3.25 10.08
N ASP A 122 15.77 2.47 9.80
CA ASP A 122 15.93 1.11 10.32
C ASP A 122 14.83 0.12 9.87
N VAL A 123 13.94 0.50 9.01
CA VAL A 123 12.94 -0.43 8.46
C VAL A 123 13.66 -1.49 7.63
N ASP A 124 13.40 -2.77 7.90
CA ASP A 124 14.09 -3.88 7.24
C ASP A 124 13.16 -4.82 6.44
N ALA A 125 11.83 -4.60 6.51
CA ALA A 125 10.87 -5.42 5.77
C ALA A 125 9.54 -4.66 5.64
N ILE A 126 8.74 -5.06 4.66
CA ILE A 126 7.40 -4.50 4.42
C ILE A 126 6.36 -5.59 4.60
N ILE A 127 5.32 -5.31 5.38
CA ILE A 127 4.17 -6.19 5.52
C ILE A 127 2.94 -5.43 4.99
N PRO A 128 2.46 -5.76 3.78
CA PRO A 128 1.21 -5.17 3.30
C PRO A 128 0.02 -5.80 4.03
N ILE A 129 -0.97 -4.98 4.36
CA ILE A 129 -2.21 -5.47 4.95
C ILE A 129 -2.91 -6.33 3.90
N PRO A 130 -3.25 -7.58 4.21
CA PRO A 130 -3.86 -8.48 3.24
C PRO A 130 -5.32 -8.11 3.00
N MET A 131 -5.76 -8.27 1.77
CA MET A 131 -7.15 -8.10 1.39
C MET A 131 -7.92 -9.39 1.70
N HIS A 132 -9.13 -9.24 2.23
CA HIS A 132 -10.02 -10.38 2.43
C HIS A 132 -10.21 -11.14 1.10
N TRP A 133 -10.22 -12.48 1.15
CA TRP A 133 -10.23 -13.33 -0.05
C TRP A 133 -11.40 -13.04 -0.98
N LEU A 134 -12.59 -12.68 -0.43
CA LEU A 134 -13.75 -12.32 -1.25
C LEU A 134 -13.51 -11.04 -2.06
N LYS A 135 -12.86 -10.05 -1.46
CA LYS A 135 -12.48 -8.81 -2.16
C LYS A 135 -11.40 -9.09 -3.20
N LYS A 136 -10.44 -9.94 -2.86
CA LYS A 136 -9.37 -10.34 -3.78
C LYS A 136 -9.95 -11.07 -5.01
N ALA A 137 -10.96 -11.90 -4.80
CA ALA A 137 -11.67 -12.61 -5.90
C ALA A 137 -12.38 -11.61 -6.84
N ARG A 138 -12.91 -10.56 -6.30
CA ARG A 138 -13.55 -9.50 -7.10
C ARG A 138 -12.54 -8.56 -7.79
N UNK A 139 -11.55 -8.22 -7.00
CA UNK A 139 -10.66 -7.30 -7.43
C UNK A 139 -9.59 -7.83 -8.23
N GLY A 140 -9.42 -9.05 -8.30
CA GLY A 140 -8.41 -9.82 -8.99
C GLY A 140 -7.00 -9.67 -8.47
N TYR A 141 -6.73 -8.75 -7.58
CA TYR A 141 -5.40 -8.55 -6.96
C TYR A 141 -5.55 -7.69 -5.70
N ASN A 142 -4.51 -7.69 -4.86
CA ASN A 142 -4.42 -6.79 -3.70
C ASN A 142 -3.54 -5.58 -4.10
N GLN A 143 -4.14 -4.40 -4.23
CA GLN A 143 -3.43 -3.17 -4.62
C GLN A 143 -2.33 -2.80 -3.61
N THR A 144 -2.50 -3.11 -2.35
CA THR A 144 -1.49 -2.85 -1.30
C THR A 144 -0.21 -3.65 -1.56
N GLU A 145 -0.33 -4.89 -2.05
CA GLU A 145 0.83 -5.68 -2.48
C GLU A 145 1.59 -5.03 -3.65
N UNK A 146 0.96 -4.47 -4.44
CA UNK A 146 1.51 -3.85 -5.49
C UNK A 146 2.20 -2.63 -5.15
N ILE A 147 1.65 -1.84 -4.29
CA ILE A 147 2.33 -0.67 -3.70
C ILE A 147 3.59 -1.12 -2.94
N ALA A 148 3.47 -2.16 -2.13
CA ALA A 148 4.59 -2.71 -1.36
C ALA A 148 5.78 -3.09 -2.26
N GLN A 149 5.53 -3.71 -3.40
CA GLN A 149 6.61 -4.08 -4.35
C GLN A 149 7.31 -2.83 -4.89
N GLY A 150 6.58 -1.77 -5.18
CA GLY A 150 7.17 -0.50 -5.61
C GLY A 150 8.10 0.09 -4.55
N ILE A 151 7.66 0.09 -3.31
CA ILE A 151 8.47 0.55 -2.16
C ILE A 151 9.71 -0.35 -2.00
N SER A 152 9.50 -1.66 -2.07
CA SER A 152 10.57 -2.66 -1.96
C SER A 152 11.67 -2.44 -2.99
N ASP A 153 11.29 -2.15 -4.23
CA ASP A 153 12.26 -1.91 -5.32
C ASP A 153 13.14 -0.70 -5.05
N ILE A 154 12.61 0.32 -4.40
CA ILE A 154 13.37 1.55 -4.07
C ILE A 154 14.22 1.36 -2.80
N LEU A 155 13.66 0.75 -1.76
CA LEU A 155 14.34 0.58 -0.47
C LEU A 155 15.27 -0.65 -0.43
N SER A 156 15.13 -1.58 -1.36
CA SER A 156 15.86 -2.86 -1.40
C SER A 156 15.64 -3.69 -0.12
N ILE A 157 14.39 -3.76 0.31
CA ILE A 157 13.98 -4.57 1.48
C ILE A 157 12.84 -5.52 1.06
N PRO A 158 12.72 -6.70 1.70
CA PRO A 158 11.74 -7.69 1.28
C PRO A 158 10.31 -7.34 1.66
N VAL A 159 9.37 -7.79 0.85
CA VAL A 159 7.93 -7.81 1.17
C VAL A 159 7.64 -9.17 1.80
N LEU A 160 7.11 -9.18 3.02
CA LEU A 160 6.80 -10.39 3.76
C LEU A 160 5.29 -10.67 3.76
N SER A 161 4.93 -11.94 3.70
CA SER A 161 3.54 -12.39 3.65
C SER A 161 3.08 -13.08 4.96
N ASN A 162 3.71 -12.72 6.07
CA ASN A 162 3.42 -13.32 7.38
C ASN A 162 2.02 -12.96 7.90
N LEU A 163 1.45 -11.83 7.49
CA LEU A 163 0.09 -11.43 7.90
C LEU A 163 -0.90 -11.91 6.86
N LYS A 164 -1.90 -12.70 7.27
CA LYS A 164 -2.92 -13.26 6.38
C LYS A 164 -4.31 -12.81 6.82
N ALA A 165 -5.22 -12.65 5.87
CA ALA A 165 -6.63 -12.42 6.17
C ALA A 165 -7.22 -13.72 6.76
N GLY A 166 -7.86 -13.60 7.91
CA GLY A 166 -8.53 -14.72 8.57
C GLY A 166 -9.76 -15.17 7.78
N LYS A 167 -10.16 -16.44 7.95
CA LYS A 167 -11.41 -16.95 7.39
C LYS A 167 -12.59 -16.39 8.18
N PRO A 168 -13.70 -15.98 7.52
CA PRO A 168 -14.88 -15.58 8.27
C PRO A 168 -15.40 -16.79 9.06
N HIS A 169 -15.52 -16.66 10.36
CA HIS A 169 -16.14 -17.69 11.20
C HIS A 169 -17.63 -17.77 10.85
N LYS A 170 -18.09 -18.96 10.53
CA LYS A 170 -19.49 -19.24 10.13
C LYS A 170 -20.51 -19.04 11.27
N THR A 171 -20.07 -18.66 12.47
CA THR A 171 -20.93 -18.61 13.65
C THR A 171 -20.92 -17.25 14.37
N GLN A 172 -21.27 -16.16 13.67
CA GLN A 172 -21.47 -14.90 14.38
C GLN A 172 -22.71 -14.16 13.89
N THR A 173 -23.86 -14.79 14.12
CA THR A 173 -25.16 -14.20 13.75
C THR A 173 -25.72 -13.23 14.80
N LYS A 174 -25.04 -13.01 15.95
CA LYS A 174 -25.54 -12.12 17.00
C LYS A 174 -24.41 -11.31 17.64
N LEU A 175 -23.80 -10.39 16.87
CA LEU A 175 -22.80 -9.48 17.43
C LEU A 175 -23.44 -8.13 17.76
N THR A 176 -23.21 -7.63 18.96
CA THR A 176 -23.58 -6.26 19.36
C THR A 176 -22.76 -5.24 18.58
N ALA A 177 -23.20 -3.96 18.57
CA ALA A 177 -22.48 -2.88 17.89
C ALA A 177 -21.02 -2.77 18.35
N GLN A 178 -20.78 -3.02 19.64
CA GLN A 178 -19.44 -2.99 20.25
C GLN A 178 -18.60 -4.19 19.77
N GLN A 179 -19.23 -5.34 19.57
CA GLN A 179 -18.61 -6.54 19.02
C GLN A 179 -18.35 -6.43 17.50
N ARG A 180 -19.11 -5.57 16.79
CA ARG A 180 -18.83 -5.24 15.38
C ARG A 180 -17.57 -4.39 15.25
N LEU A 181 -17.32 -3.50 16.22
CA LEU A 181 -16.06 -2.73 16.31
C LEU A 181 -14.89 -3.66 16.65
N THR A 182 -15.14 -4.74 17.39
CA THR A 182 -14.21 -5.82 17.68
C THR A 182 -14.25 -6.98 16.64
N UNK A 183 -14.99 -7.01 15.95
CA UNK A 183 -15.13 -7.95 14.98
C UNK A 183 -14.06 -8.04 14.02
N LEU A 184 -13.36 -7.10 13.95
CA LEU A 184 -12.07 -7.17 13.32
C LEU A 184 -11.11 -8.10 14.07
N ALA A 185 -11.36 -8.37 15.34
CA ALA A 185 -10.62 -9.40 16.09
C ALA A 185 -10.83 -10.76 15.42
N GLY A 186 -9.73 -11.41 14.99
CA GLY A 186 -9.79 -12.63 14.20
C GLY A 186 -9.83 -12.41 12.68
N THR A 187 -9.81 -11.13 12.23
CA THR A 187 -9.72 -10.79 10.80
C THR A 187 -8.36 -11.18 10.22
N PHE A 188 -7.31 -11.19 11.05
CA PHE A 188 -5.94 -11.50 10.63
C PHE A 188 -5.37 -12.67 11.42
N THR A 189 -4.48 -13.40 10.76
CA THR A 189 -3.63 -14.42 11.39
C THR A 189 -2.18 -14.15 11.01
N VAL A 190 -1.25 -14.56 11.91
CA VAL A 190 0.18 -14.40 11.68
C VAL A 190 0.81 -15.78 11.46
N HIS A 191 1.50 -15.93 10.34
CA HIS A 191 2.24 -17.15 9.99
C HIS A 191 3.73 -16.91 10.26
N ASN A 192 4.41 -17.95 10.78
CA ASN A 192 5.85 -17.94 11.06
C ASN A 192 6.27 -16.70 11.88
N PRO A 193 5.68 -16.48 13.06
CA PRO A 193 5.98 -15.26 13.85
C PRO A 193 7.45 -15.15 14.27
N ASP A 194 8.19 -16.25 14.37
CA ASP A 194 9.62 -16.23 14.72
C ASP A 194 10.46 -15.46 13.69
N GLU A 195 10.03 -15.41 12.44
CA GLU A 195 10.69 -14.63 11.37
C GLU A 195 10.63 -13.11 11.64
N LEU A 196 9.72 -12.66 12.49
CA LEU A 196 9.49 -11.26 12.79
C LEU A 196 10.22 -10.78 14.04
N THR A 197 10.87 -11.68 14.76
CA THR A 197 11.60 -11.35 15.99
C THR A 197 12.71 -10.33 15.68
N UNK A 198 12.48 -9.09 16.36
CA UNK A 198 13.43 -8.14 16.23
C UNK A 198 13.43 -7.38 15.02
N ARG A 199 12.56 -7.59 14.29
CA ARG A 199 12.45 -6.88 13.02
C ARG A 199 11.76 -5.53 13.17
N HIS A 200 11.94 -4.69 12.16
CA HIS A 200 11.26 -3.40 12.10
C HIS A 200 10.45 -3.33 10.78
N UNK A 201 9.21 -3.62 10.74
CA UNK A 201 8.37 -3.73 9.68
C UNK A 201 7.81 -2.44 9.40
N LEU A 202 7.62 -2.19 8.12
CA LEU A 202 6.71 -1.17 7.58
C LEU A 202 5.36 -1.82 7.33
N LEU A 203 4.37 -1.49 8.14
CA LEU A 203 2.99 -1.97 7.94
C LEU A 203 2.32 -1.01 6.96
N LEU A 204 1.85 -1.53 5.83
CA LEU A 204 1.39 -0.75 4.69
C LEU A 204 -0.06 -1.04 4.34
N ASP A 205 -0.85 0.02 4.11
CA ASP A 205 -2.19 -0.09 3.53
C ASP A 205 -2.37 0.99 2.46
N ASP A 206 -3.46 0.93 1.71
CA ASP A 206 -3.74 1.93 0.67
C ASP A 206 -4.30 3.23 1.29
N VAL A 207 -5.29 3.15 2.17
CA VAL A 207 -5.95 4.32 2.78
C VAL A 207 -6.14 4.09 4.27
N CYS A 208 -5.83 5.13 5.06
CA CYS A 208 -6.20 5.18 6.47
C CYS A 208 -7.40 6.12 6.64
N THR A 209 -8.50 5.59 7.12
CA THR A 209 -9.65 6.40 7.54
C THR A 209 -9.65 6.55 9.07
N THR A 210 -10.33 5.68 9.79
CA THR A 210 -10.33 5.69 11.25
C THR A 210 -9.04 5.10 11.85
N GLY A 211 -8.33 4.28 11.10
CA GLY A 211 -7.18 3.52 11.58
C GLY A 211 -7.55 2.15 12.14
N ALA A 212 -8.82 1.75 12.09
CA ALA A 212 -9.28 0.49 12.68
C ALA A 212 -8.58 -0.74 12.08
N THR A 213 -8.44 -0.79 10.77
CA THR A 213 -7.78 -1.92 10.08
C THR A 213 -6.31 -2.03 10.46
N MET A 214 -5.59 -0.92 10.44
CA MET A 214 -4.16 -0.89 10.82
C MET A 214 -3.96 -1.24 12.29
N THR A 215 -4.85 -0.75 13.16
CA THR A 215 -4.80 -1.05 14.61
C THR A 215 -4.95 -2.56 14.83
N THR A 216 -5.97 -3.18 14.21
CA THR A 216 -6.20 -4.64 14.34
C THR A 216 -5.01 -5.43 13.80
N ALA A 217 -4.47 -5.04 12.65
CA ALA A 217 -3.30 -5.69 12.04
C ALA A 217 -2.07 -5.58 12.96
N ALA A 218 -1.79 -4.37 13.46
CA ALA A 218 -0.64 -4.12 14.33
C ALA A 218 -0.76 -4.89 15.64
N GLU A 219 -1.94 -4.88 16.27
CA GLU A 219 -2.18 -5.61 17.53
C GLU A 219 -2.02 -7.12 17.32
N THR A 220 -2.50 -7.66 16.18
CA THR A 220 -2.36 -9.07 15.83
C THR A 220 -0.88 -9.44 15.66
N LEU A 221 -0.12 -8.60 14.96
CA LEU A 221 1.32 -8.81 14.76
C LEU A 221 2.10 -8.77 16.09
N LEU A 222 1.81 -7.78 16.93
CA LEU A 222 2.51 -7.61 18.21
C LEU A 222 2.17 -8.70 19.22
N ALA A 223 0.93 -9.23 19.18
CA ALA A 223 0.57 -10.39 20.02
C ALA A 223 1.38 -11.64 19.64
N ALA A 224 1.63 -11.83 18.34
CA ALA A 224 2.38 -12.98 17.83
C ALA A 224 3.90 -12.78 17.91
N ALA A 225 4.38 -11.54 17.79
CA ALA A 225 5.80 -11.17 17.77
C ALA A 225 6.01 -9.91 18.62
N PRO A 226 6.08 -10.02 19.96
CA PRO A 226 6.11 -8.86 20.86
C PRO A 226 7.32 -7.95 20.71
N THR A 227 8.42 -8.42 20.12
CA THR A 227 9.65 -7.63 19.92
C THR A 227 9.64 -6.86 18.58
N LEU A 228 8.61 -7.06 17.76
CA LEU A 228 8.47 -6.39 16.47
C LEU A 228 8.31 -4.87 16.67
N ARG A 229 9.05 -4.09 15.90
CA ARG A 229 8.87 -2.63 15.82
C ARG A 229 8.09 -2.32 14.55
N ILE A 230 7.15 -1.39 14.64
CA ILE A 230 6.23 -1.09 13.53
C ILE A 230 6.30 0.39 13.17
N THR A 231 6.52 0.69 11.89
CA THR A 231 6.27 1.98 11.25
C THR A 231 5.05 1.81 10.35
N LEU A 232 4.15 2.78 10.33
CA LEU A 232 2.88 2.70 9.61
C LEU A 232 2.89 3.65 8.42
N LEU A 233 2.52 3.14 7.24
CA LEU A 233 2.41 3.95 6.03
C LEU A 233 1.13 3.61 5.29
N THR A 234 0.41 4.64 4.85
CA THR A 234 -0.63 4.49 3.84
C THR A 234 -0.37 5.43 2.68
N LEU A 235 -0.81 5.04 1.50
CA LEU A 235 -0.72 5.90 0.32
C LEU A 235 -1.53 7.18 0.54
N ALA A 236 -2.69 7.07 1.17
CA ALA A 236 -3.55 8.22 1.45
C ALA A 236 -4.19 8.12 2.84
N VAL A 237 -4.61 9.27 3.36
CA VAL A 237 -5.24 9.38 4.68
C VAL A 237 -6.34 10.44 4.62
N THR A 238 -7.47 10.17 5.27
CA THR A 238 -8.54 11.16 5.42
C THR A 238 -8.12 12.27 6.38
N SER A 239 -8.62 13.47 6.15
CA SER A 239 -8.39 14.62 7.03
C SER A 239 -9.12 14.45 8.37
#